data_92273f83636b644132313cbc8d900eb2
#
_entry.id   92273f83636b644132313cbc8d900eb2
#
_cell.length_a   1.000
_cell.length_b   1.000
_cell.length_c   1.000
_cell.angle_alpha   90.00
_cell.angle_beta   90.00
_cell.angle_gamma   90.00
#
_symmetry.space_group_name_H-M   'P 1'
#
loop_
_entity.id
_entity.type
_entity.pdbx_description
1 polymer ?
#
loop_
_entity_poly.entity_id
_entity_poly.type
_entity_poly.pdbx_seq_one_letter_code
_entity_poly.pdbx_strand_id
1 'polypeptide(L)'
;MSNSAAGIFRRVNDAVYWTGAVIACVALVLVSAVIPWAVYTRYVLNSASSWPEPMAVLLTVGITFIGSANCYRQRIHMNMTVGTDLLPPRLRIASLFLSEVLMGVIAIFMVVWGLRLVHTTWENSVDEFPWLSVGITYLPIVVSGAMMLLFVVERLTIGPPPRDGADAHVPVE
;
A
#
# COMPACT_ATOMS: atom_id res chain seq x y z
N MET A 1 -11.28 25.37 -4.84
CA MET A 1 -11.50 24.87 -3.47
C MET A 1 -10.95 25.88 -2.49
N SER A 2 -11.64 26.20 -1.37
CA SER A 2 -11.12 27.14 -0.38
C SER A 2 -9.82 26.57 0.23
N ASN A 3 -8.84 27.41 0.52
CA ASN A 3 -7.55 27.02 1.13
C ASN A 3 -7.71 26.16 2.41
N SER A 4 -8.82 26.33 3.12
CA SER A 4 -9.17 25.57 4.31
C SER A 4 -9.52 24.09 4.00
N ALA A 5 -10.31 23.83 2.95
CA ALA A 5 -10.70 22.47 2.58
C ALA A 5 -9.51 21.64 2.05
N ALA A 6 -8.62 22.25 1.28
CA ALA A 6 -7.38 21.61 0.81
C ALA A 6 -6.45 21.23 1.99
N GLY A 7 -6.38 22.10 3.01
CA GLY A 7 -5.59 21.83 4.21
C GLY A 7 -6.14 20.66 5.05
N ILE A 8 -7.46 20.57 5.21
CA ILE A 8 -8.11 19.46 5.92
C ILE A 8 -7.88 18.14 5.16
N PHE A 9 -8.07 18.14 3.84
CA PHE A 9 -7.90 16.96 3.01
C PHE A 9 -6.45 16.42 3.07
N ARG A 10 -5.45 17.30 3.03
CA ARG A 10 -4.04 16.90 3.22
C ARG A 10 -3.79 16.27 4.58
N ARG A 11 -4.34 16.85 5.67
CA ARG A 11 -4.17 16.28 7.02
C ARG A 11 -4.79 14.89 7.15
N VAL A 12 -5.95 14.67 6.52
CA VAL A 12 -6.57 13.33 6.49
C VAL A 12 -5.67 12.34 5.75
N ASN A 13 -5.16 12.71 4.58
CA ASN A 13 -4.27 11.86 3.81
C ASN A 13 -2.93 11.61 4.52
N ASP A 14 -2.41 12.60 5.27
CA ASP A 14 -1.22 12.41 6.11
C ASP A 14 -1.50 11.41 7.24
N ALA A 15 -2.65 11.52 7.90
CA ALA A 15 -3.05 10.56 8.94
C ALA A 15 -3.20 9.14 8.37
N VAL A 16 -3.83 8.98 7.21
CA VAL A 16 -3.98 7.69 6.51
C VAL A 16 -2.60 7.11 6.15
N TYR A 17 -1.71 7.93 5.61
CA TYR A 17 -0.34 7.53 5.28
C TYR A 17 0.43 7.05 6.51
N TRP A 18 0.46 7.83 7.60
CA TRP A 18 1.17 7.46 8.82
C TRP A 18 0.58 6.20 9.46
N THR A 19 -0.74 6.07 9.49
CA THR A 19 -1.41 4.86 10.00
C THR A 19 -1.01 3.64 9.17
N GLY A 20 -1.04 3.74 7.83
CA GLY A 20 -0.61 2.67 6.95
C GLY A 20 0.88 2.31 7.14
N ALA A 21 1.76 3.31 7.30
CA ALA A 21 3.18 3.09 7.56
C ALA A 21 3.41 2.35 8.88
N VAL A 22 2.74 2.75 9.96
CA VAL A 22 2.84 2.07 11.27
C VAL A 22 2.35 0.63 11.18
N ILE A 23 1.20 0.39 10.54
CA ILE A 23 0.67 -0.96 10.34
C ILE A 23 1.67 -1.83 9.57
N ALA A 24 2.23 -1.33 8.46
CA ALA A 24 3.21 -2.06 7.66
C ALA A 24 4.51 -2.35 8.45
N CYS A 25 5.01 -1.39 9.24
CA CYS A 25 6.17 -1.58 10.08
C CYS A 25 5.92 -2.62 11.18
N VAL A 26 4.79 -2.56 11.87
CA VAL A 26 4.43 -3.56 12.90
C VAL A 26 4.30 -4.94 12.28
N ALA A 27 3.62 -5.06 11.13
CA ALA A 27 3.50 -6.32 10.42
C ALA A 27 4.87 -6.88 9.99
N LEU A 28 5.80 -6.02 9.55
CA LEU A 28 7.16 -6.43 9.19
C LEU A 28 7.93 -6.98 10.40
N VAL A 29 7.84 -6.33 11.55
CA VAL A 29 8.45 -6.83 12.80
C VAL A 29 7.86 -8.18 13.19
N LEU A 30 6.53 -8.34 13.09
CA LEU A 30 5.86 -9.59 13.38
C LEU A 30 6.32 -10.72 12.45
N VAL A 31 6.39 -10.49 11.12
CA VAL A 31 6.90 -11.48 10.17
C VAL A 31 8.34 -11.86 10.50
N SER A 32 9.18 -10.87 10.83
CA SER A 32 10.58 -11.09 11.20
C SER A 32 10.75 -11.91 12.49
N ALA A 33 9.75 -11.93 13.36
CA ALA A 33 9.72 -12.76 14.55
C ALA A 33 9.10 -14.15 14.30
N VAL A 34 8.02 -14.22 13.50
CA VAL A 34 7.28 -15.45 13.23
C VAL A 34 8.11 -16.44 12.40
N ILE A 35 8.86 -15.97 11.40
CA ILE A 35 9.64 -16.86 10.53
C ILE A 35 10.76 -17.60 11.30
N PRO A 36 11.62 -16.93 12.07
CA PRO A 36 12.62 -17.62 12.90
C PRO A 36 11.97 -18.56 13.93
N TRP A 37 10.82 -18.18 14.50
CA TRP A 37 10.09 -19.04 15.41
C TRP A 37 9.62 -20.33 14.70
N ALA A 38 9.08 -20.23 13.48
CA ALA A 38 8.69 -21.39 12.68
C ALA A 38 9.87 -22.34 12.41
N VAL A 39 11.03 -21.79 12.08
CA VAL A 39 12.26 -22.54 11.87
C VAL A 39 12.71 -23.22 13.16
N TYR A 40 12.72 -22.51 14.27
CA TYR A 40 13.13 -23.04 15.57
C TYR A 40 12.24 -24.20 16.02
N THR A 41 10.91 -24.06 15.93
CA THR A 41 9.97 -25.12 16.31
C THR A 41 10.12 -26.36 15.42
N ARG A 42 10.35 -26.20 14.14
CA ARG A 42 10.53 -27.31 13.19
C ARG A 42 11.82 -28.07 13.40
N TYR A 43 12.96 -27.38 13.55
CA TYR A 43 14.29 -27.99 13.55
C TYR A 43 14.86 -28.29 14.94
N VAL A 44 14.49 -27.52 15.98
CA VAL A 44 15.01 -27.72 17.32
C VAL A 44 14.03 -28.51 18.19
N LEU A 45 12.74 -28.16 18.14
CA LEU A 45 11.73 -28.83 18.95
C LEU A 45 11.12 -30.07 18.26
N ASN A 46 11.48 -30.35 16.99
CA ASN A 46 10.89 -31.40 16.16
C ASN A 46 9.35 -31.43 16.20
N SER A 47 8.75 -30.26 16.41
CA SER A 47 7.30 -30.06 16.49
C SER A 47 6.91 -29.01 15.44
N ALA A 48 6.51 -29.47 14.25
CA ALA A 48 6.05 -28.59 13.18
C ALA A 48 4.69 -27.98 13.58
N SER A 49 4.69 -26.71 13.95
CA SER A 49 3.47 -25.93 14.15
C SER A 49 2.91 -25.50 12.79
N SER A 50 1.60 -25.65 12.55
CA SER A 50 0.97 -25.35 11.25
C SER A 50 0.65 -23.87 11.05
N TRP A 51 0.51 -23.09 12.12
CA TRP A 51 0.04 -21.71 12.09
C TRP A 51 1.05 -20.62 11.63
N PRO A 52 2.40 -20.76 11.84
CA PRO A 52 3.31 -19.65 11.54
C PRO A 52 3.45 -19.35 10.05
N GLU A 53 3.38 -20.37 9.21
CA GLU A 53 3.53 -20.24 7.75
C GLU A 53 2.35 -19.45 7.12
N PRO A 54 1.06 -19.81 7.36
CA PRO A 54 -0.08 -19.02 6.92
C PRO A 54 -0.09 -17.60 7.52
N MET A 55 0.29 -17.44 8.79
CA MET A 55 0.38 -16.13 9.44
C MET A 55 1.39 -15.21 8.74
N ALA A 56 2.58 -15.74 8.41
CA ALA A 56 3.60 -14.99 7.69
C ALA A 56 3.11 -14.56 6.29
N VAL A 57 2.39 -15.42 5.57
CA VAL A 57 1.80 -15.09 4.26
C VAL A 57 0.79 -13.95 4.39
N LEU A 58 -0.13 -14.03 5.36
CA LEU A 58 -1.15 -13.00 5.59
C LEU A 58 -0.52 -11.63 5.90
N LEU A 59 0.47 -11.61 6.79
CA LEU A 59 1.19 -10.39 7.13
C LEU A 59 1.94 -9.83 5.93
N THR A 60 2.59 -10.67 5.13
CA THR A 60 3.32 -10.27 3.93
C THR A 60 2.39 -9.65 2.87
N VAL A 61 1.21 -10.23 2.67
CA VAL A 61 0.18 -9.66 1.80
C VAL A 61 -0.22 -8.26 2.29
N GLY A 62 -0.49 -8.11 3.60
CA GLY A 62 -0.81 -6.81 4.21
C GLY A 62 0.28 -5.77 4.00
N ILE A 63 1.55 -6.13 4.28
CA ILE A 63 2.71 -5.25 4.08
C ILE A 63 2.82 -4.83 2.62
N THR A 64 2.67 -5.76 1.68
CA THR A 64 2.83 -5.50 0.26
C THR A 64 1.79 -4.51 -0.26
N PHE A 65 0.52 -4.74 0.05
CA PHE A 65 -0.56 -3.88 -0.44
C PHE A 65 -0.58 -2.51 0.22
N ILE A 66 -0.51 -2.44 1.56
CA ILE A 66 -0.51 -1.16 2.29
C ILE A 66 0.79 -0.39 2.02
N GLY A 67 1.92 -1.09 1.99
CA GLY A 67 3.22 -0.50 1.68
C GLY A 67 3.27 0.08 0.26
N SER A 68 2.72 -0.62 -0.75
CA SER A 68 2.68 -0.11 -2.12
C SER A 68 1.85 1.16 -2.27
N ALA A 69 0.70 1.25 -1.56
CA ALA A 69 -0.10 2.47 -1.53
C ALA A 69 0.67 3.65 -0.91
N ASN A 70 1.43 3.41 0.16
CA ASN A 70 2.28 4.42 0.79
C ASN A 70 3.45 4.84 -0.12
N CYS A 71 4.12 3.89 -0.79
CA CYS A 71 5.18 4.18 -1.77
C CYS A 71 4.66 5.01 -2.95
N TYR A 72 3.42 4.75 -3.41
CA TYR A 72 2.79 5.54 -4.44
C TYR A 72 2.67 7.02 -4.04
N ARG A 73 2.24 7.31 -2.81
CA ARG A 73 2.14 8.69 -2.29
C ARG A 73 3.48 9.40 -2.28
N GLN A 74 4.55 8.73 -1.87
CA GLN A 74 5.92 9.29 -1.80
C GLN A 74 6.64 9.39 -3.16
N ARG A 75 6.04 8.95 -4.26
CA ARG A 75 6.69 8.87 -5.59
C ARG A 75 7.92 7.96 -5.66
N ILE A 76 8.19 7.14 -4.69
CA ILE A 76 9.35 6.24 -4.68
C ILE A 76 9.20 5.18 -5.78
N HIS A 77 7.99 4.79 -6.10
CA HIS A 77 7.70 3.75 -7.11
C HIS A 77 7.73 4.28 -8.55
N MET A 78 7.66 5.60 -8.76
CA MET A 78 7.45 6.20 -10.08
C MET A 78 8.64 7.01 -10.60
N ASN A 79 9.81 6.94 -9.98
CA ASN A 79 10.99 7.72 -10.39
C ASN A 79 11.78 7.06 -11.53
N MET A 80 11.10 6.48 -12.53
CA MET A 80 11.73 6.27 -13.83
C MET A 80 11.72 7.58 -14.62
N THR A 81 12.37 8.60 -14.07
CA THR A 81 12.55 9.91 -14.76
C THR A 81 13.40 9.78 -16.01
N VAL A 82 14.28 8.78 -16.07
CA VAL A 82 15.20 8.56 -17.21
C VAL A 82 14.45 8.39 -18.54
N GLY A 83 13.30 7.74 -18.55
CA GLY A 83 12.49 7.58 -19.78
C GLY A 83 11.65 8.81 -20.13
N THR A 84 11.18 9.56 -19.13
CA THR A 84 10.32 10.73 -19.35
C THR A 84 11.11 12.00 -19.65
N ASP A 85 12.36 12.08 -19.24
CA ASP A 85 13.24 13.24 -19.51
C ASP A 85 13.72 13.31 -20.97
N LEU A 86 13.66 12.18 -21.69
CA LEU A 86 13.94 12.09 -23.13
C LEU A 86 12.73 12.49 -24.00
N LEU A 87 11.53 12.66 -23.42
CA LEU A 87 10.33 12.99 -24.16
C LEU A 87 10.14 14.52 -24.28
N PRO A 88 9.61 15.01 -25.43
CA PRO A 88 9.22 16.41 -25.56
C PRO A 88 8.18 16.80 -24.51
N PRO A 89 8.13 18.07 -24.06
CA PRO A 89 7.35 18.52 -22.90
C PRO A 89 5.86 18.15 -22.95
N ARG A 90 5.27 18.12 -24.14
CA ARG A 90 3.84 17.76 -24.34
C ARG A 90 3.60 16.28 -24.10
N LEU A 91 4.48 15.39 -24.57
CA LEU A 91 4.37 13.94 -24.36
C LEU A 91 4.67 13.57 -22.92
N ARG A 92 5.58 14.30 -22.26
CA ARG A 92 5.87 14.12 -20.81
C ARG A 92 4.62 14.37 -19.95
N ILE A 93 3.92 15.49 -20.19
CA ILE A 93 2.70 15.80 -19.44
C ILE A 93 1.60 14.76 -19.72
N ALA A 94 1.43 14.36 -20.98
CA ALA A 94 0.44 13.35 -21.35
C ALA A 94 0.73 11.99 -20.72
N SER A 95 1.99 11.55 -20.67
CA SER A 95 2.38 10.28 -20.04
C SER A 95 2.18 10.29 -18.52
N LEU A 96 2.48 11.41 -17.85
CA LEU A 96 2.22 11.56 -16.42
C LEU A 96 0.73 11.52 -16.12
N PHE A 97 -0.09 12.22 -16.88
CA PHE A 97 -1.55 12.19 -16.71
C PHE A 97 -2.13 10.79 -16.96
N LEU A 98 -1.69 10.13 -18.04
CA LEU A 98 -2.10 8.76 -18.34
C LEU A 98 -1.75 7.78 -17.22
N SER A 99 -0.55 7.91 -16.65
CA SER A 99 -0.11 7.10 -15.51
C SER A 99 -1.03 7.29 -14.29
N GLU A 100 -1.40 8.54 -13.96
CA GLU A 100 -2.32 8.81 -12.84
C GLU A 100 -3.71 8.23 -13.09
N VAL A 101 -4.22 8.32 -14.32
CA VAL A 101 -5.52 7.74 -14.70
C VAL A 101 -5.48 6.22 -14.59
N LEU A 102 -4.43 5.57 -15.10
CA LEU A 102 -4.26 4.12 -15.00
C LEU A 102 -4.19 3.66 -13.54
N MET A 103 -3.46 4.39 -12.68
CA MET A 103 -3.39 4.08 -11.25
C MET A 103 -4.76 4.24 -10.59
N GLY A 104 -5.54 5.25 -10.97
CA GLY A 104 -6.91 5.42 -10.51
C GLY A 104 -7.83 4.26 -10.93
N VAL A 105 -7.72 3.80 -12.17
CA VAL A 105 -8.49 2.64 -12.68
C VAL A 105 -8.12 1.36 -11.92
N ILE A 106 -6.83 1.11 -11.70
CA ILE A 106 -6.36 -0.04 -10.91
C ILE A 106 -6.90 0.03 -9.48
N ALA A 107 -6.85 1.19 -8.85
CA ALA A 107 -7.34 1.38 -7.48
C ALA A 107 -8.86 1.14 -7.38
N ILE A 108 -9.66 1.62 -8.34
CA ILE A 108 -11.10 1.33 -8.41
C ILE A 108 -11.33 -0.18 -8.59
N PHE A 109 -10.57 -0.80 -9.49
CA PHE A 109 -10.67 -2.25 -9.71
C PHE A 109 -10.38 -3.02 -8.41
N MET A 110 -9.30 -2.67 -7.68
CA MET A 110 -8.96 -3.29 -6.40
C MET A 110 -10.08 -3.16 -5.37
N VAL A 111 -10.70 -1.99 -5.26
CA VAL A 111 -11.82 -1.78 -4.31
C VAL A 111 -13.04 -2.60 -4.71
N VAL A 112 -13.48 -2.51 -5.98
CA VAL A 112 -14.72 -3.17 -6.43
C VAL A 112 -14.60 -4.69 -6.38
N TRP A 113 -13.53 -5.23 -6.95
CA TRP A 113 -13.31 -6.68 -6.96
C TRP A 113 -12.88 -7.21 -5.61
N GLY A 114 -12.09 -6.44 -4.85
CA GLY A 114 -11.72 -6.78 -3.48
C GLY A 114 -12.94 -6.90 -2.56
N LEU A 115 -13.89 -5.97 -2.63
CA LEU A 115 -15.15 -6.05 -1.88
C LEU A 115 -15.98 -7.28 -2.26
N ARG A 116 -16.06 -7.58 -3.56
CA ARG A 116 -16.74 -8.81 -4.02
C ARG A 116 -16.06 -10.06 -3.45
N LEU A 117 -14.74 -10.09 -3.49
CA LEU A 117 -13.96 -11.23 -2.98
C LEU A 117 -14.17 -11.40 -1.48
N VAL A 118 -14.08 -10.32 -0.71
CA VAL A 118 -14.36 -10.32 0.73
C VAL A 118 -15.77 -10.86 1.01
N HIS A 119 -16.78 -10.38 0.28
CA HIS A 119 -18.16 -10.81 0.48
C HIS A 119 -18.36 -12.30 0.15
N THR A 120 -17.79 -12.77 -0.96
CA THR A 120 -17.96 -14.18 -1.41
C THR A 120 -17.25 -15.16 -0.49
N THR A 121 -16.12 -14.75 0.14
CA THR A 121 -15.29 -15.62 0.98
C THR A 121 -15.54 -15.39 2.49
N TRP A 122 -16.53 -14.55 2.84
CA TRP A 122 -16.77 -14.19 4.25
C TRP A 122 -17.15 -15.38 5.13
N GLU A 123 -17.93 -16.32 4.57
CA GLU A 123 -18.41 -17.49 5.30
C GLU A 123 -17.38 -18.64 5.36
N ASN A 124 -16.31 -18.55 4.55
CA ASN A 124 -15.26 -19.54 4.56
C ASN A 124 -14.26 -19.24 5.69
N SER A 125 -13.89 -20.24 6.46
CA SER A 125 -12.83 -20.15 7.46
C SER A 125 -11.49 -20.58 6.87
N VAL A 126 -10.40 -20.03 7.42
CA VAL A 126 -9.05 -20.50 7.12
C VAL A 126 -8.82 -21.80 7.88
N ASP A 127 -8.33 -22.87 7.22
CA ASP A 127 -8.17 -24.19 7.81
C ASP A 127 -7.30 -24.19 9.07
N GLU A 128 -6.25 -23.39 9.10
CA GLU A 128 -5.34 -23.26 10.26
C GLU A 128 -5.89 -22.34 11.35
N PHE A 129 -6.84 -21.46 11.01
CA PHE A 129 -7.47 -20.49 11.91
C PHE A 129 -9.00 -20.52 11.76
N PRO A 130 -9.70 -21.52 12.34
CA PRO A 130 -11.17 -21.68 12.17
C PRO A 130 -11.98 -20.45 12.62
N TRP A 131 -11.40 -19.60 13.48
CA TRP A 131 -12.00 -18.34 13.94
C TRP A 131 -11.76 -17.16 13.00
N LEU A 132 -10.88 -17.30 11.99
CA LEU A 132 -10.54 -16.27 11.02
C LEU A 132 -11.25 -16.55 9.69
N SER A 133 -12.10 -15.61 9.26
CA SER A 133 -12.70 -15.67 7.92
C SER A 133 -11.65 -15.42 6.82
N VAL A 134 -11.74 -16.21 5.75
CA VAL A 134 -10.94 -15.97 4.52
C VAL A 134 -11.19 -14.58 3.97
N GLY A 135 -12.38 -14.00 4.14
CA GLY A 135 -12.68 -12.62 3.75
C GLY A 135 -11.76 -11.59 4.41
N ILE A 136 -11.34 -11.80 5.66
CA ILE A 136 -10.44 -10.89 6.37
C ILE A 136 -9.06 -10.86 5.72
N THR A 137 -8.61 -11.95 5.13
CA THR A 137 -7.30 -12.03 4.44
C THR A 137 -7.23 -11.17 3.19
N TYR A 138 -8.39 -10.84 2.59
CA TYR A 138 -8.50 -9.97 1.43
C TYR A 138 -8.75 -8.49 1.77
N LEU A 139 -9.03 -8.15 3.03
CA LEU A 139 -9.20 -6.76 3.48
C LEU A 139 -8.03 -5.84 3.13
N PRO A 140 -6.75 -6.25 3.24
CA PRO A 140 -5.63 -5.39 2.85
C PRO A 140 -5.70 -4.89 1.41
N ILE A 141 -6.27 -5.69 0.48
CA ILE A 141 -6.45 -5.29 -0.93
C ILE A 141 -7.45 -4.15 -1.04
N VAL A 142 -8.58 -4.26 -0.34
CA VAL A 142 -9.63 -3.23 -0.34
C VAL A 142 -9.13 -1.95 0.31
N VAL A 143 -8.49 -2.07 1.46
CA VAL A 143 -7.96 -0.92 2.22
C VAL A 143 -6.88 -0.20 1.41
N SER A 144 -5.94 -0.93 0.81
CA SER A 144 -4.89 -0.32 -0.01
C SER A 144 -5.44 0.33 -1.28
N GLY A 145 -6.43 -0.30 -1.92
CA GLY A 145 -7.14 0.29 -3.06
C GLY A 145 -7.84 1.61 -2.68
N ALA A 146 -8.51 1.66 -1.53
CA ALA A 146 -9.13 2.88 -1.02
C ALA A 146 -8.10 3.97 -0.68
N MET A 147 -6.99 3.60 -0.02
CA MET A 147 -5.87 4.51 0.25
C MET A 147 -5.29 5.08 -1.05
N MET A 148 -5.09 4.22 -2.04
CA MET A 148 -4.55 4.62 -3.35
C MET A 148 -5.49 5.56 -4.09
N LEU A 149 -6.81 5.33 -4.05
CA LEU A 149 -7.82 6.26 -4.59
C LEU A 149 -7.73 7.64 -3.94
N LEU A 150 -7.64 7.69 -2.60
CA LEU A 150 -7.49 8.96 -1.88
C LEU A 150 -6.23 9.71 -2.31
N PHE A 151 -5.11 9.01 -2.49
CA PHE A 151 -3.85 9.61 -2.92
C PHE A 151 -3.87 10.06 -4.39
N VAL A 152 -4.54 9.32 -5.29
CA VAL A 152 -4.76 9.74 -6.68
C VAL A 152 -5.60 11.00 -6.74
N VAL A 153 -6.70 11.06 -5.97
CA VAL A 153 -7.57 12.26 -5.89
C VAL A 153 -6.80 13.46 -5.32
N GLU A 154 -5.98 13.27 -4.28
CA GLU A 154 -5.12 14.33 -3.74
C GLU A 154 -4.21 14.91 -4.83
N ARG A 155 -3.55 14.04 -5.60
CA ARG A 155 -2.63 14.43 -6.67
C ARG A 155 -3.30 15.20 -7.80
N LEU A 156 -4.48 14.75 -8.21
CA LEU A 156 -5.23 15.38 -9.31
C LEU A 156 -5.84 16.72 -8.89
N THR A 157 -6.19 16.92 -7.61
CA THR A 157 -6.89 18.13 -7.14
C THR A 157 -5.99 19.19 -6.52
N ILE A 158 -4.97 18.77 -5.77
CA ILE A 158 -4.15 19.69 -4.93
C ILE A 158 -2.69 19.68 -5.41
N GLY A 159 -2.29 18.68 -6.18
CA GLY A 159 -0.91 18.43 -6.56
C GLY A 159 -0.16 17.57 -5.53
N PRO A 160 1.06 17.14 -5.87
CA PRO A 160 1.83 16.22 -5.03
C PRO A 160 2.17 16.85 -3.68
N PRO A 161 2.24 16.03 -2.61
CA PRO A 161 2.69 16.49 -1.31
C PRO A 161 4.15 16.98 -1.39
N PRO A 162 4.56 17.93 -0.52
CA PRO A 162 5.95 18.35 -0.40
C PRO A 162 6.82 17.13 -0.07
N ARG A 163 7.99 17.03 -0.70
CA ARG A 163 8.96 16.00 -0.36
C ARG A 163 9.59 16.35 0.97
N ASP A 164 9.44 15.50 1.96
CA ASP A 164 10.17 15.63 3.21
C ASP A 164 11.67 15.39 2.96
N GLY A 165 12.45 16.45 2.93
CA GLY A 165 13.92 16.43 3.09
C GLY A 165 14.79 16.12 1.88
N ALA A 166 14.27 15.83 0.69
CA ALA A 166 15.11 15.50 -0.47
C ALA A 166 15.55 16.72 -1.33
N ASP A 167 14.85 17.84 -1.23
CA ASP A 167 15.11 19.03 -2.06
C ASP A 167 15.99 20.09 -1.34
N ALA A 168 16.53 19.78 -0.15
CA ALA A 168 17.30 20.75 0.63
C ALA A 168 18.78 20.89 0.22
N HIS A 169 19.32 20.00 -0.63
CA HIS A 169 20.72 20.02 -1.00
C HIS A 169 20.96 19.61 -2.46
N VAL A 170 20.57 20.45 -3.40
CA VAL A 170 21.28 20.60 -4.68
C VAL A 170 21.49 22.08 -4.92
N PRO A 171 22.65 22.66 -4.54
CA PRO A 171 23.06 23.93 -5.08
C PRO A 171 23.32 23.73 -6.57
N VAL A 172 22.56 24.43 -7.39
CA VAL A 172 22.83 24.57 -8.83
C VAL A 172 24.03 25.48 -8.93
N GLU A 173 25.24 24.93 -9.15
CA GLU A 173 26.36 25.65 -9.73
C GLU A 173 26.34 25.53 -11.25
#